data_5b9ec64fee3f5ac383ede3db9d5c4d7d
#
_entry.id   5b9ec64fee3f5ac383ede3db9d5c4d7d
#
_cell.length_a   1.000
_cell.length_b   1.000
_cell.length_c   1.000
_cell.angle_alpha   90.00
_cell.angle_beta   90.00
_cell.angle_gamma   90.00
#
_symmetry.space_group_name_H-M   'P 1'
#
loop_
_entity.id
_entity.type
_entity.pdbx_description
1 polymer ?
#
loop_
_entity_poly.entity_id
_entity_poly.type
_entity_poly.pdbx_seq_one_letter_code
_entity_poly.pdbx_strand_id
1 'polypeptide(L)'
;FPGGGIEEFDGNPTNAAIRETCEELGVKPEQIEVVTPLDIMVSPFNTIVYPYLAYIHNCQHIRINPAEVEKFFYVPLSYLLEHKPLYKTIPITPSIPADFPVELIPQGANYPFRHGNLPQYFYFWQDEVIWGLTARILHHFINLL
;
A
#
# COMPACT_ATOMS: atom_id res chain seq x y z
N PHE A 1 -1.84 6.85 2.53
CA PHE A 1 -0.44 7.27 2.64
C PHE A 1 -0.02 7.86 1.31
N PRO A 2 0.77 8.95 1.29
CA PRO A 2 1.28 9.49 0.04
C PRO A 2 2.21 8.49 -0.65
N GLY A 3 2.22 8.52 -1.99
CA GLY A 3 3.08 7.65 -2.79
C GLY A 3 2.58 7.43 -4.20
N GLY A 4 3.51 7.15 -5.11
CA GLY A 4 3.23 6.93 -6.53
C GLY A 4 4.32 6.12 -7.23
N GLY A 5 4.41 6.25 -8.53
CA GLY A 5 5.39 5.56 -9.35
C GLY A 5 6.81 6.07 -9.14
N ILE A 6 7.78 5.16 -9.25
CA ILE A 6 9.20 5.54 -9.27
C ILE A 6 9.52 5.98 -10.69
N GLU A 7 9.99 7.22 -10.84
CA GLU A 7 10.42 7.78 -12.11
C GLU A 7 11.94 7.64 -12.27
N GLU A 8 12.42 7.67 -13.52
CA GLU A 8 13.85 7.49 -13.81
C GLU A 8 14.72 8.54 -13.10
N PHE A 9 14.22 9.78 -12.98
CA PHE A 9 14.95 10.88 -12.34
C PHE A 9 14.99 10.80 -10.79
N ASP A 10 14.15 9.96 -10.16
CA ASP A 10 14.20 9.76 -8.70
C ASP A 10 15.50 9.07 -8.27
N GLY A 11 16.05 8.19 -9.13
CA GLY A 11 17.27 7.45 -8.88
C GLY A 11 17.14 6.32 -7.85
N ASN A 12 16.21 6.41 -6.90
CA ASN A 12 15.92 5.38 -5.92
C ASN A 12 14.50 5.52 -5.33
N PRO A 13 13.94 4.44 -4.72
CA PRO A 13 12.58 4.46 -4.17
C PRO A 13 12.35 5.47 -3.05
N THR A 14 13.39 5.79 -2.25
CA THR A 14 13.26 6.77 -1.15
C THR A 14 12.99 8.16 -1.69
N ASN A 15 13.70 8.56 -2.74
CA ASN A 15 13.50 9.87 -3.36
C ASN A 15 12.11 9.98 -4.00
N ALA A 16 11.61 8.90 -4.63
CA ALA A 16 10.26 8.83 -5.15
C ALA A 16 9.23 9.05 -4.03
N ALA A 17 9.38 8.36 -2.89
CA ALA A 17 8.48 8.51 -1.74
C ALA A 17 8.48 9.94 -1.17
N ILE A 18 9.65 10.59 -1.12
CA ILE A 18 9.78 12.00 -0.68
C ILE A 18 9.10 12.93 -1.69
N ARG A 19 9.38 12.77 -2.99
CA ARG A 19 8.79 13.58 -4.06
C ARG A 19 7.27 13.51 -4.03
N GLU A 20 6.70 12.31 -4.05
CA GLU A 20 5.26 12.09 -4.00
C GLU A 20 4.63 12.70 -2.75
N THR A 21 5.29 12.57 -1.59
CA THR A 21 4.83 13.20 -0.34
C THR A 21 4.80 14.72 -0.46
N CYS A 22 5.80 15.31 -1.12
CA CYS A 22 5.83 16.77 -1.36
C CYS A 22 4.72 17.21 -2.32
N GLU A 23 4.51 16.46 -3.40
CA GLU A 23 3.51 16.77 -4.43
C GLU A 23 2.08 16.66 -3.87
N GLU A 24 1.78 15.60 -3.15
CA GLU A 24 0.44 15.36 -2.59
C GLU A 24 0.11 16.25 -1.38
N LEU A 25 1.08 16.44 -0.47
CA LEU A 25 0.83 17.12 0.82
C LEU A 25 1.33 18.56 0.86
N GLY A 26 2.02 19.05 -0.18
CA GLY A 26 2.55 20.41 -0.25
C GLY A 26 3.58 20.72 0.82
N VAL A 27 4.26 19.69 1.34
CA VAL A 27 5.38 19.83 2.27
C VAL A 27 6.70 19.93 1.51
N LYS A 28 7.74 20.44 2.17
CA LYS A 28 9.09 20.52 1.58
C LYS A 28 9.90 19.26 1.96
N PRO A 29 10.89 18.84 1.14
CA PRO A 29 11.74 17.71 1.45
C PRO A 29 12.41 17.78 2.83
N GLU A 30 12.80 18.98 3.28
CA GLU A 30 13.47 19.20 4.57
C GLU A 30 12.52 18.96 5.77
N GLN A 31 11.21 18.87 5.53
CA GLN A 31 10.22 18.54 6.55
C GLN A 31 10.00 17.04 6.70
N ILE A 32 10.55 16.22 5.80
CA ILE A 32 10.37 14.78 5.78
C ILE A 32 11.64 14.11 6.31
N GLU A 33 11.53 13.48 7.45
CA GLU A 33 12.60 12.68 8.06
C GLU A 33 12.28 11.19 7.85
N VAL A 34 12.95 10.55 6.91
CA VAL A 34 12.81 9.11 6.68
C VAL A 34 13.52 8.36 7.81
N VAL A 35 12.76 7.58 8.56
CA VAL A 35 13.26 6.80 9.70
C VAL A 35 13.86 5.48 9.25
N THR A 36 13.08 4.70 8.48
CA THR A 36 13.51 3.38 8.02
C THR A 36 12.64 2.89 6.86
N PRO A 37 13.19 2.08 5.94
CA PRO A 37 12.36 1.29 5.04
C PRO A 37 11.59 0.22 5.84
N LEU A 38 10.40 -0.11 5.38
CA LEU A 38 9.66 -1.30 5.79
C LEU A 38 9.86 -2.42 4.78
N ASP A 39 9.33 -3.62 5.06
CA ASP A 39 9.45 -4.74 4.13
C ASP A 39 8.78 -4.45 2.79
N ILE A 40 9.45 -4.85 1.72
CA ILE A 40 8.95 -4.74 0.36
C ILE A 40 7.68 -5.58 0.21
N MET A 41 6.64 -5.00 -0.35
CA MET A 41 5.38 -5.68 -0.59
C MET A 41 5.21 -5.99 -2.07
N VAL A 42 5.06 -7.28 -2.38
CA VAL A 42 4.74 -7.73 -3.74
C VAL A 42 3.24 -7.97 -3.84
N SER A 43 2.63 -7.35 -4.83
CA SER A 43 1.20 -7.52 -5.14
C SER A 43 1.02 -8.60 -6.21
N PRO A 44 -0.06 -9.39 -6.17
CA PRO A 44 -0.40 -10.32 -7.25
C PRO A 44 -0.75 -9.59 -8.58
N PHE A 45 -0.82 -8.25 -8.55
CA PHE A 45 -1.13 -7.41 -9.70
C PHE A 45 0.12 -6.77 -10.32
N ASN A 46 1.27 -7.44 -10.27
CA ASN A 46 2.56 -7.00 -10.84
C ASN A 46 3.06 -5.65 -10.29
N THR A 47 2.72 -5.35 -9.04
CA THR A 47 3.18 -4.12 -8.39
C THR A 47 4.12 -4.49 -7.25
N ILE A 48 5.28 -3.82 -7.20
CA ILE A 48 6.23 -3.87 -6.08
C ILE A 48 6.14 -2.53 -5.35
N VAL A 49 5.93 -2.58 -4.04
CA VAL A 49 5.81 -1.39 -3.20
C VAL A 49 6.95 -1.35 -2.21
N TYR A 50 7.59 -0.20 -2.09
CA TYR A 50 8.68 0.10 -1.18
C TYR A 50 8.19 1.09 -0.11
N PRO A 51 7.61 0.60 1.00
CA PRO A 51 7.08 1.49 2.03
C PRO A 51 8.21 2.02 2.92
N TYR A 52 8.01 3.24 3.42
CA TYR A 52 8.93 3.88 4.36
C TYR A 52 8.17 4.41 5.56
N LEU A 53 8.78 4.32 6.73
CA LEU A 53 8.37 5.07 7.90
C LEU A 53 9.09 6.40 7.91
N ALA A 54 8.34 7.48 8.05
CA ALA A 54 8.88 8.83 8.11
C ALA A 54 8.13 9.71 9.11
N TYR A 55 8.81 10.72 9.64
CA TYR A 55 8.18 11.86 10.32
C TYR A 55 7.99 13.01 9.32
N ILE A 56 6.87 13.70 9.43
CA ILE A 56 6.63 14.97 8.75
C ILE A 56 6.59 16.06 9.82
N HIS A 57 7.59 16.91 9.82
CA HIS A 57 7.69 18.02 10.76
C HIS A 57 6.79 19.18 10.32
N ASN A 58 6.25 19.94 11.29
CA ASN A 58 5.37 21.07 11.04
C ASN A 58 4.11 20.72 10.23
N CYS A 59 3.43 19.63 10.60
CA CYS A 59 2.21 19.12 9.94
C CYS A 59 1.08 20.15 9.82
N GLN A 60 1.07 21.24 10.65
CA GLN A 60 0.10 22.33 10.55
C GLN A 60 0.16 23.10 9.23
N HIS A 61 1.21 22.93 8.44
CA HIS A 61 1.40 23.60 7.15
C HIS A 61 1.10 22.70 5.94
N ILE A 62 0.56 21.50 6.16
CA ILE A 62 0.14 20.62 5.05
C ILE A 62 -0.92 21.32 4.20
N ARG A 63 -0.67 21.35 2.90
CA ARG A 63 -1.57 21.87 1.88
C ARG A 63 -1.69 20.86 0.76
N ILE A 64 -2.73 20.05 0.83
CA ILE A 64 -2.95 19.00 -0.18
C ILE A 64 -3.09 19.57 -1.59
N ASN A 65 -2.58 18.83 -2.56
CA ASN A 65 -2.84 19.07 -3.97
C ASN A 65 -4.25 18.55 -4.31
N PRO A 66 -5.24 19.41 -4.57
CA PRO A 66 -6.61 18.98 -4.79
C PRO A 66 -6.82 18.21 -6.12
N ALA A 67 -5.81 18.21 -7.00
CA ALA A 67 -5.84 17.42 -8.23
C ALA A 67 -5.54 15.93 -7.97
N GLU A 68 -4.87 15.59 -6.87
CA GLU A 68 -4.43 14.24 -6.54
C GLU A 68 -5.02 13.73 -5.22
N VAL A 69 -5.24 14.64 -4.26
CA VAL A 69 -5.70 14.30 -2.92
C VAL A 69 -7.02 15.02 -2.59
N GLU A 70 -8.08 14.26 -2.45
CA GLU A 70 -9.39 14.80 -2.07
C GLU A 70 -9.39 15.29 -0.60
N LYS A 71 -8.83 14.48 0.29
CA LYS A 71 -8.75 14.78 1.73
C LYS A 71 -7.63 14.01 2.41
N PHE A 72 -7.22 14.48 3.57
CA PHE A 72 -6.37 13.72 4.48
C PHE A 72 -6.92 13.77 5.91
N PHE A 73 -6.52 12.83 6.73
CA PHE A 73 -6.89 12.76 8.14
C PHE A 73 -5.76 12.13 8.96
N TYR A 74 -5.78 12.41 10.25
CA TYR A 74 -4.84 11.83 11.20
C TYR A 74 -5.53 10.76 12.04
N VAL A 75 -4.80 9.68 12.29
CA VAL A 75 -5.22 8.64 13.20
C VAL A 75 -4.18 8.51 14.30
N PRO A 76 -4.53 8.62 15.59
CA PRO A 76 -3.59 8.40 16.68
C PRO A 76 -3.00 6.99 16.61
N LEU A 77 -1.67 6.88 16.73
CA LEU A 77 -1.02 5.56 16.72
C LEU A 77 -1.51 4.69 17.89
N SER A 78 -1.75 5.28 19.05
CA SER A 78 -2.33 4.58 20.22
C SER A 78 -3.66 3.92 19.89
N TYR A 79 -4.53 4.61 19.14
CA TYR A 79 -5.79 4.04 18.69
C TYR A 79 -5.58 2.80 17.81
N LEU A 80 -4.66 2.88 16.85
CA LEU A 80 -4.35 1.77 15.93
C LEU A 80 -3.75 0.56 16.66
N LEU A 81 -2.99 0.78 17.73
CA LEU A 81 -2.43 -0.28 18.57
C LEU A 81 -3.50 -0.97 19.43
N GLU A 82 -4.51 -0.24 19.87
CA GLU A 82 -5.59 -0.76 20.73
C GLU A 82 -6.72 -1.44 19.93
N HIS A 83 -6.92 -1.04 18.66
CA HIS A 83 -8.07 -1.47 17.86
C HIS A 83 -7.63 -2.35 16.69
N LYS A 84 -7.99 -3.63 16.77
CA LYS A 84 -7.70 -4.60 15.70
C LYS A 84 -8.53 -4.31 14.45
N PRO A 85 -7.96 -4.48 13.25
CA PRO A 85 -8.71 -4.33 12.01
C PRO A 85 -9.72 -5.47 11.81
N LEU A 86 -10.78 -5.20 11.07
CA LEU A 86 -11.58 -6.25 10.47
C LEU A 86 -10.74 -6.95 9.40
N TYR A 87 -10.62 -8.27 9.51
CA TYR A 87 -9.89 -9.10 8.56
C TYR A 87 -10.84 -9.85 7.64
N LYS A 88 -10.58 -9.82 6.34
CA LYS A 88 -11.26 -10.59 5.32
C LYS A 88 -10.24 -11.11 4.29
N THR A 89 -10.63 -12.03 3.45
CA THR A 89 -9.83 -12.52 2.33
C THR A 89 -10.63 -12.43 1.03
N ILE A 90 -9.93 -12.05 -0.03
CA ILE A 90 -10.46 -12.15 -1.40
C ILE A 90 -9.81 -13.37 -2.05
N PRO A 91 -10.58 -14.39 -2.49
CA PRO A 91 -10.02 -15.52 -3.20
C PRO A 91 -9.48 -15.06 -4.56
N ILE A 92 -8.28 -15.53 -4.91
CA ILE A 92 -7.68 -15.35 -6.23
C ILE A 92 -7.73 -16.70 -6.95
N THR A 93 -8.46 -16.75 -8.04
CA THR A 93 -8.65 -17.96 -8.85
C THR A 93 -8.10 -17.67 -10.26
N PRO A 94 -7.27 -18.57 -10.83
CA PRO A 94 -6.87 -18.43 -12.23
C PRO A 94 -8.10 -18.50 -13.14
N SER A 95 -8.21 -17.57 -14.07
CA SER A 95 -9.13 -17.63 -15.18
C SER A 95 -8.35 -18.11 -16.41
N ILE A 96 -8.67 -19.29 -16.90
CA ILE A 96 -7.96 -19.89 -18.02
C ILE A 96 -8.62 -19.43 -19.32
N PRO A 97 -7.89 -18.74 -20.22
CA PRO A 97 -8.42 -18.34 -21.54
C PRO A 97 -8.85 -19.55 -22.36
N ALA A 98 -9.83 -19.35 -23.25
CA ALA A 98 -10.36 -20.43 -24.09
C ALA A 98 -9.32 -20.99 -25.08
N ASP A 99 -8.34 -20.19 -25.46
CA ASP A 99 -7.23 -20.54 -26.37
C ASP A 99 -5.99 -21.04 -25.63
N PHE A 100 -6.06 -21.24 -24.32
CA PHE A 100 -4.95 -21.78 -23.55
C PHE A 100 -4.72 -23.26 -23.91
N PRO A 101 -3.48 -23.66 -24.28
CA PRO A 101 -3.20 -24.99 -24.78
C PRO A 101 -3.16 -26.04 -23.65
N VAL A 102 -4.31 -26.36 -23.08
CA VAL A 102 -4.43 -27.30 -21.94
C VAL A 102 -3.92 -28.71 -22.29
N GLU A 103 -3.92 -29.09 -23.56
CA GLU A 103 -3.40 -30.36 -24.07
C GLU A 103 -1.87 -30.51 -23.89
N LEU A 104 -1.15 -29.41 -23.71
CA LEU A 104 0.31 -29.43 -23.52
C LEU A 104 0.74 -29.58 -22.05
N ILE A 105 -0.22 -29.57 -21.12
CA ILE A 105 0.08 -29.69 -19.68
C ILE A 105 -0.43 -31.02 -19.10
N PRO A 106 0.23 -31.54 -18.05
CA PRO A 106 -0.24 -32.75 -17.36
C PRO A 106 -1.70 -32.60 -16.90
N GLN A 107 -2.54 -33.61 -17.10
CA GLN A 107 -3.96 -33.68 -16.77
C GLN A 107 -4.86 -32.77 -17.63
N GLY A 108 -4.32 -31.99 -18.56
CA GLY A 108 -5.11 -31.20 -19.50
C GLY A 108 -6.05 -30.22 -18.79
N ALA A 109 -7.32 -30.18 -19.20
CA ALA A 109 -8.33 -29.31 -18.63
C ALA A 109 -8.61 -29.57 -17.12
N ASN A 110 -8.19 -30.75 -16.60
CA ASN A 110 -8.35 -31.09 -15.19
C ASN A 110 -7.14 -30.73 -14.32
N TYR A 111 -6.18 -29.99 -14.86
CA TYR A 111 -5.01 -29.55 -14.09
C TYR A 111 -5.44 -28.73 -12.87
N PRO A 112 -4.99 -29.07 -11.64
CA PRO A 112 -5.39 -28.39 -10.43
C PRO A 112 -4.62 -27.08 -10.24
N PHE A 113 -5.01 -26.05 -10.99
CA PHE A 113 -4.42 -24.73 -10.84
C PHE A 113 -4.51 -24.26 -9.39
N ARG A 114 -3.41 -23.69 -8.88
CA ARG A 114 -3.37 -23.20 -7.51
C ARG A 114 -4.27 -21.98 -7.35
N HIS A 115 -5.00 -21.94 -6.25
CA HIS A 115 -5.77 -20.80 -5.79
C HIS A 115 -4.98 -20.05 -4.72
N GLY A 116 -5.18 -18.74 -4.62
CA GLY A 116 -4.62 -17.90 -3.59
C GLY A 116 -5.69 -17.18 -2.77
N ASN A 117 -5.26 -16.56 -1.68
CA ASN A 117 -6.10 -15.66 -0.89
C ASN A 117 -5.36 -14.35 -0.70
N LEU A 118 -6.01 -13.24 -1.04
CA LEU A 118 -5.49 -11.91 -0.81
C LEU A 118 -6.05 -11.36 0.51
N PRO A 119 -5.21 -11.19 1.55
CA PRO A 119 -5.63 -10.60 2.80
C PRO A 119 -6.11 -9.17 2.61
N GLN A 120 -7.21 -8.82 3.27
CA GLN A 120 -7.75 -7.47 3.33
C GLN A 120 -7.95 -7.09 4.79
N TYR A 121 -7.46 -5.90 5.15
CA TYR A 121 -7.62 -5.31 6.47
C TYR A 121 -8.43 -4.03 6.34
N PHE A 122 -9.31 -3.77 7.31
CA PHE A 122 -10.13 -2.57 7.38
C PHE A 122 -9.97 -1.97 8.77
N TYR A 123 -9.33 -0.81 8.84
CA TYR A 123 -9.24 0.00 10.06
C TYR A 123 -10.30 1.09 10.00
N PHE A 124 -10.98 1.31 11.07
CA PHE A 124 -12.02 2.32 11.19
C PHE A 124 -11.53 3.44 12.10
N TRP A 125 -11.74 4.67 11.69
CA TRP A 125 -11.44 5.84 12.49
C TRP A 125 -12.48 6.91 12.23
N GLN A 126 -13.36 7.21 13.22
CA GLN A 126 -14.52 8.07 13.03
C GLN A 126 -15.36 7.58 11.82
N ASP A 127 -15.61 8.44 10.84
CA ASP A 127 -16.35 8.09 9.62
C ASP A 127 -15.43 7.60 8.47
N GLU A 128 -14.11 7.41 8.74
CA GLU A 128 -13.12 7.01 7.76
C GLU A 128 -12.83 5.50 7.82
N VAL A 129 -12.52 4.94 6.65
CA VAL A 129 -12.10 3.55 6.51
C VAL A 129 -10.76 3.48 5.79
N ILE A 130 -9.75 2.92 6.46
CA ILE A 130 -8.46 2.62 5.84
C ILE A 130 -8.50 1.17 5.38
N TRP A 131 -8.29 0.93 4.08
CA TRP A 131 -8.35 -0.41 3.49
C TRP A 131 -7.33 -0.59 2.36
N GLY A 132 -7.32 -1.75 1.70
CA GLY A 132 -6.48 -2.04 0.55
C GLY A 132 -4.99 -2.04 0.87
N LEU A 133 -4.17 -1.47 -0.02
CA LEU A 133 -2.72 -1.43 0.11
C LEU A 133 -2.29 -0.65 1.35
N THR A 134 -2.90 0.52 1.59
CA THR A 134 -2.60 1.36 2.77
C THR A 134 -2.82 0.59 4.07
N ALA A 135 -3.93 -0.13 4.20
CA ALA A 135 -4.19 -0.95 5.38
C ALA A 135 -3.23 -2.12 5.54
N ARG A 136 -2.74 -2.70 4.44
CA ARG A 136 -1.73 -3.77 4.49
C ARG A 136 -0.38 -3.25 4.98
N ILE A 137 0.05 -2.09 4.47
CA ILE A 137 1.27 -1.41 4.94
C ILE A 137 1.14 -1.05 6.42
N LEU A 138 0.00 -0.46 6.81
CA LEU A 138 -0.29 -0.09 8.20
C LEU A 138 -0.28 -1.32 9.12
N HIS A 139 -0.94 -2.41 8.71
CA HIS A 139 -0.98 -3.65 9.48
C HIS A 139 0.40 -4.25 9.68
N HIS A 140 1.22 -4.25 8.63
CA HIS A 140 2.61 -4.69 8.72
C HIS A 140 3.39 -3.83 9.72
N PHE A 141 3.33 -2.51 9.60
CA PHE A 141 4.01 -1.59 10.51
C PHE A 141 3.60 -1.79 11.98
N ILE A 142 2.30 -1.90 12.27
CA ILE A 142 1.81 -2.12 13.64
C ILE A 142 2.36 -3.42 14.26
N ASN A 143 2.53 -4.47 13.45
CA ASN A 143 3.08 -5.75 13.94
C ASN A 143 4.61 -5.72 14.15
N LEU A 144 5.30 -4.66 13.76
CA LEU A 144 6.73 -4.46 14.04
C LEU A 144 6.96 -3.72 15.36
N LEU A 145 5.92 -3.11 15.94
CA LEU A 145 5.97 -2.40 17.23
C LEU A 145 5.73 -3.33 18.42
#